data_292671167e576a5d5fbe4dd6ebab2670
#
_entry.id   292671167e576a5d5fbe4dd6ebab2670
#
_cell.length_a   1.000
_cell.length_b   1.000
_cell.length_c   1.000
_cell.angle_alpha   90.00
_cell.angle_beta   90.00
_cell.angle_gamma   90.00
#
_symmetry.space_group_name_H-M   'P 1'
#
loop_
_entity.id
_entity.type
_entity.pdbx_description
1 polymer ?
#
loop_
_entity_poly.entity_id
_entity_poly.type
_entity_poly.pdbx_seq_one_letter_code
_entity_poly.pdbx_strand_id
1 'polypeptide(L)'
;DGGDIPTMMAGLGDAARTAARTLAQASSAAKNQALTPAADALQSAETTILEANQADLDYARKKGVKAALVDRLVLNPTRLAGVADGLRAIAQLDDPVGQEMAAWTRPNGLAIARVRVPLGVIGIIYESRPNVTADAGGLCLKAGNAAILRGGSESFHSSRAIVDCLHQGLVVAGLPPAAVQLVPTRDRAAVGAMLAMAEAIDVIVPRGGKSLIERVQNESRVPVFAHLEGLCHVYVDAAADLDMAREITLNAKMRRTSVCGAAETLLVDRAIAADFLPDAAAALRAAGCALRGDAAARALVGDMAPADDSDWVTEYLDAVLSVKVVDGVGAAVDHINRFGSHHTDTIVTADPAHAERFLAEVDSAIVLHNASTQFADGGEFGMGAEIGISTGRLHARGPVGAEQLTSFKYLVRGTGQTRPQ
;
A
#
# COMPACT_ATOMS: atom_id res chain seq x y z
N ASP A 1 -14.72 16.55 -25.01
CA ASP A 1 -16.16 16.33 -24.78
C ASP A 1 -16.42 16.51 -23.30
N GLY A 2 -16.84 17.75 -22.92
CA GLY A 2 -17.17 18.11 -21.53
C GLY A 2 -18.60 17.66 -21.18
N GLY A 3 -18.80 16.33 -21.06
CA GLY A 3 -20.01 15.82 -20.40
C GLY A 3 -20.05 16.32 -18.95
N ASP A 4 -21.24 16.51 -18.42
CA ASP A 4 -21.44 16.92 -17.03
C ASP A 4 -20.78 15.91 -16.06
N ILE A 5 -19.57 16.27 -15.59
CA ILE A 5 -18.77 15.40 -14.68
C ILE A 5 -19.56 15.01 -13.43
N PRO A 6 -20.29 15.90 -12.74
CA PRO A 6 -21.12 15.53 -11.62
C PRO A 6 -22.14 14.43 -11.96
N THR A 7 -22.89 14.55 -13.04
CA THR A 7 -23.88 13.55 -13.47
C THR A 7 -23.23 12.21 -13.83
N MET A 8 -22.12 12.25 -14.56
CA MET A 8 -21.34 11.03 -14.89
C MET A 8 -20.86 10.31 -13.64
N MET A 9 -20.28 11.05 -12.68
CA MET A 9 -19.76 10.49 -11.45
C MET A 9 -20.86 9.97 -10.54
N ALA A 10 -22.02 10.64 -10.47
CA ALA A 10 -23.19 10.13 -9.74
C ALA A 10 -23.66 8.79 -10.33
N GLY A 11 -23.77 8.68 -11.65
CA GLY A 11 -24.13 7.40 -12.32
C GLY A 11 -23.15 6.27 -12.03
N LEU A 12 -21.84 6.54 -12.00
CA LEU A 12 -20.83 5.56 -11.58
C LEU A 12 -21.03 5.13 -10.11
N GLY A 13 -21.32 6.09 -9.23
CA GLY A 13 -21.59 5.83 -7.81
C GLY A 13 -22.80 4.93 -7.60
N ASP A 14 -23.92 5.23 -8.25
CA ASP A 14 -25.18 4.44 -8.14
C ASP A 14 -24.98 3.01 -8.67
N ALA A 15 -24.29 2.87 -9.80
CA ALA A 15 -23.96 1.57 -10.37
C ALA A 15 -23.03 0.76 -9.43
N ALA A 16 -22.01 1.41 -8.84
CA ALA A 16 -21.12 0.77 -7.88
C ALA A 16 -21.85 0.33 -6.61
N ARG A 17 -22.74 1.16 -6.04
CA ARG A 17 -23.56 0.80 -4.87
C ARG A 17 -24.45 -0.41 -5.15
N THR A 18 -25.01 -0.49 -6.33
CA THR A 18 -25.84 -1.64 -6.74
C THR A 18 -24.98 -2.89 -6.89
N ALA A 19 -23.82 -2.79 -7.55
CA ALA A 19 -22.87 -3.89 -7.69
C ALA A 19 -22.32 -4.38 -6.35
N ALA A 20 -22.00 -3.47 -5.43
CA ALA A 20 -21.48 -3.79 -4.10
C ALA A 20 -22.48 -4.66 -3.30
N ARG A 21 -23.80 -4.40 -3.41
CA ARG A 21 -24.82 -5.25 -2.78
C ARG A 21 -24.81 -6.67 -3.33
N THR A 22 -24.61 -6.83 -4.61
CA THR A 22 -24.49 -8.16 -5.25
C THR A 22 -23.22 -8.87 -4.80
N LEU A 23 -22.08 -8.16 -4.80
CA LEU A 23 -20.79 -8.72 -4.40
C LEU A 23 -20.75 -9.14 -2.93
N ALA A 24 -21.40 -8.39 -2.05
CA ALA A 24 -21.48 -8.73 -0.62
C ALA A 24 -22.17 -10.09 -0.36
N GLN A 25 -22.94 -10.61 -1.31
CA GLN A 25 -23.62 -11.90 -1.26
C GLN A 25 -22.99 -12.95 -2.18
N ALA A 26 -22.00 -12.56 -2.98
CA ALA A 26 -21.34 -13.46 -3.92
C ALA A 26 -20.51 -14.52 -3.16
N SER A 27 -20.60 -15.77 -3.60
CA SER A 27 -19.79 -16.85 -3.05
C SER A 27 -18.32 -16.67 -3.41
N SER A 28 -17.43 -17.25 -2.58
CA SER A 28 -15.98 -17.30 -2.89
C SER A 28 -15.72 -17.91 -4.27
N ALA A 29 -16.46 -18.97 -4.63
CA ALA A 29 -16.37 -19.61 -5.93
C ALA A 29 -16.69 -18.65 -7.08
N ALA A 30 -17.75 -17.84 -6.97
CA ALA A 30 -18.10 -16.85 -8.00
C ALA A 30 -17.04 -15.76 -8.13
N LYS A 31 -16.48 -15.27 -7.03
CA LYS A 31 -15.39 -14.28 -7.05
C LYS A 31 -14.13 -14.85 -7.70
N ASN A 32 -13.75 -16.08 -7.37
CA ASN A 32 -12.61 -16.78 -7.98
C ASN A 32 -12.85 -17.03 -9.48
N GLN A 33 -14.09 -17.41 -9.85
CA GLN A 33 -14.50 -17.58 -11.24
C GLN A 33 -14.49 -16.26 -12.04
N ALA A 34 -14.57 -15.11 -11.41
CA ALA A 34 -14.35 -13.83 -12.08
C ALA A 34 -12.87 -13.52 -12.27
N LEU A 35 -12.03 -13.81 -11.28
CA LEU A 35 -10.60 -13.46 -11.30
C LEU A 35 -9.77 -14.29 -12.27
N THR A 36 -9.99 -15.62 -12.31
CA THR A 36 -9.20 -16.53 -13.17
C THR A 36 -9.42 -16.27 -14.65
N PRO A 37 -10.65 -16.21 -15.19
CA PRO A 37 -10.86 -15.82 -16.59
C PRO A 37 -10.41 -14.40 -16.91
N ALA A 38 -10.46 -13.45 -15.97
CA ALA A 38 -9.89 -12.12 -16.16
C ALA A 38 -8.38 -12.18 -16.39
N ALA A 39 -7.66 -13.02 -15.63
CA ALA A 39 -6.23 -13.26 -15.83
C ALA A 39 -5.94 -13.89 -17.22
N ASP A 40 -6.76 -14.83 -17.65
CA ASP A 40 -6.64 -15.45 -18.98
C ASP A 40 -6.95 -14.45 -20.10
N ALA A 41 -7.93 -13.57 -19.89
CA ALA A 41 -8.26 -12.47 -20.80
C ALA A 41 -7.09 -11.48 -20.94
N LEU A 42 -6.39 -11.14 -19.84
CA LEU A 42 -5.18 -10.28 -19.88
C LEU A 42 -4.09 -10.89 -20.77
N GLN A 43 -3.83 -12.18 -20.66
CA GLN A 43 -2.86 -12.87 -21.50
C GLN A 43 -3.29 -12.96 -22.95
N SER A 44 -4.58 -13.22 -23.20
CA SER A 44 -5.14 -13.30 -24.55
C SER A 44 -5.15 -11.95 -25.25
N ALA A 45 -5.31 -10.86 -24.50
CA ALA A 45 -5.34 -9.49 -25.01
C ALA A 45 -3.95 -8.80 -24.97
N GLU A 46 -2.85 -9.55 -24.81
CA GLU A 46 -1.48 -9.00 -24.68
C GLU A 46 -1.19 -7.94 -25.74
N THR A 47 -1.36 -8.25 -27.03
CA THR A 47 -1.10 -7.32 -28.13
C THR A 47 -1.88 -6.03 -27.97
N THR A 48 -3.18 -6.11 -27.71
CA THR A 48 -4.06 -4.94 -27.55
C THR A 48 -3.66 -4.08 -26.35
N ILE A 49 -3.29 -4.71 -25.23
CA ILE A 49 -2.85 -4.00 -24.03
C ILE A 49 -1.51 -3.31 -24.24
N LEU A 50 -0.56 -3.96 -24.93
CA LEU A 50 0.75 -3.37 -25.24
C LEU A 50 0.63 -2.22 -26.25
N GLU A 51 -0.25 -2.29 -27.24
CA GLU A 51 -0.57 -1.18 -28.15
C GLU A 51 -1.19 0.00 -27.39
N ALA A 52 -2.15 -0.26 -26.49
CA ALA A 52 -2.72 0.77 -25.62
C ALA A 52 -1.66 1.40 -24.70
N ASN A 53 -0.74 0.60 -24.18
CA ASN A 53 0.37 1.08 -23.37
C ASN A 53 1.35 1.94 -24.19
N GLN A 54 1.63 1.57 -25.44
CA GLN A 54 2.48 2.40 -26.32
C GLN A 54 1.87 3.78 -26.54
N ALA A 55 0.54 3.87 -26.73
CA ALA A 55 -0.16 5.16 -26.86
C ALA A 55 -0.05 6.02 -25.59
N ASP A 56 -0.11 5.39 -24.41
CA ASP A 56 0.08 6.06 -23.12
C ASP A 56 1.54 6.53 -22.93
N LEU A 57 2.53 5.73 -23.33
CA LEU A 57 3.95 6.10 -23.30
C LEU A 57 4.24 7.30 -24.21
N ASP A 58 3.65 7.32 -25.41
CA ASP A 58 3.81 8.43 -26.35
C ASP A 58 3.16 9.71 -25.81
N TYR A 59 2.00 9.58 -25.16
CA TYR A 59 1.36 10.70 -24.45
C TYR A 59 2.23 11.21 -23.30
N ALA A 60 2.77 10.32 -22.47
CA ALA A 60 3.63 10.67 -21.33
C ALA A 60 4.89 11.41 -21.78
N ARG A 61 5.55 10.92 -22.85
CA ARG A 61 6.74 11.57 -23.44
C ARG A 61 6.42 12.97 -23.96
N LYS A 62 5.29 13.14 -24.69
CA LYS A 62 4.85 14.46 -25.20
C LYS A 62 4.53 15.44 -24.06
N LYS A 63 4.09 14.94 -22.90
CA LYS A 63 3.81 15.76 -21.72
C LYS A 63 5.02 16.02 -20.85
N GLY A 64 6.19 15.49 -21.16
CA GLY A 64 7.42 15.66 -20.37
C GLY A 64 7.35 14.98 -19.01
N VAL A 65 6.64 13.84 -18.89
CA VAL A 65 6.59 13.06 -17.64
C VAL A 65 7.98 12.57 -17.29
N LYS A 66 8.38 12.67 -16.01
CA LYS A 66 9.69 12.27 -15.50
C LYS A 66 9.99 10.81 -15.85
N ALA A 67 11.24 10.51 -16.20
CA ALA A 67 11.69 9.18 -16.63
C ALA A 67 11.31 8.05 -15.63
N ALA A 68 11.45 8.29 -14.33
CA ALA A 68 11.07 7.32 -13.30
C ALA A 68 9.56 6.98 -13.29
N LEU A 69 8.70 7.94 -13.65
CA LEU A 69 7.25 7.69 -13.79
C LEU A 69 6.94 6.99 -15.10
N VAL A 70 7.70 7.29 -16.18
CA VAL A 70 7.57 6.58 -17.46
C VAL A 70 7.97 5.11 -17.29
N ASP A 71 9.05 4.78 -16.55
CA ASP A 71 9.42 3.39 -16.28
C ASP A 71 8.31 2.61 -15.54
N ARG A 72 7.63 3.26 -14.58
CA ARG A 72 6.49 2.66 -13.88
C ARG A 72 5.28 2.42 -14.78
N LEU A 73 5.13 3.23 -15.84
CA LEU A 73 4.04 3.14 -16.80
C LEU A 73 4.24 1.99 -17.80
N VAL A 74 5.50 1.61 -18.08
CA VAL A 74 5.81 0.59 -19.09
C VAL A 74 5.20 -0.76 -18.73
N LEU A 75 4.40 -1.29 -19.65
CA LEU A 75 4.04 -2.71 -19.71
C LEU A 75 4.85 -3.38 -20.82
N ASN A 76 5.29 -4.60 -20.54
CA ASN A 76 5.89 -5.51 -21.50
C ASN A 76 5.30 -6.91 -21.24
N PRO A 77 5.55 -7.92 -22.09
CA PRO A 77 5.00 -9.27 -21.90
C PRO A 77 5.25 -9.85 -20.51
N THR A 78 6.47 -9.68 -19.98
CA THR A 78 6.83 -10.17 -18.64
C THR A 78 6.05 -9.45 -17.53
N ARG A 79 5.94 -8.12 -17.58
CA ARG A 79 5.17 -7.36 -16.58
C ARG A 79 3.68 -7.67 -16.67
N LEU A 80 3.15 -7.85 -17.88
CA LEU A 80 1.74 -8.22 -18.08
C LEU A 80 1.45 -9.64 -17.59
N ALA A 81 2.33 -10.60 -17.84
CA ALA A 81 2.23 -11.94 -17.27
C ALA A 81 2.20 -11.88 -15.73
N GLY A 82 3.06 -11.05 -15.11
CA GLY A 82 3.05 -10.81 -13.67
C GLY A 82 1.72 -10.25 -13.14
N VAL A 83 1.06 -9.36 -13.91
CA VAL A 83 -0.28 -8.85 -13.56
C VAL A 83 -1.33 -9.96 -13.60
N ALA A 84 -1.30 -10.82 -14.62
CA ALA A 84 -2.20 -11.97 -14.72
C ALA A 84 -1.98 -12.97 -13.57
N ASP A 85 -0.72 -13.25 -13.23
CA ASP A 85 -0.36 -14.13 -12.12
C ASP A 85 -0.78 -13.53 -10.77
N GLY A 86 -0.71 -12.21 -10.62
CA GLY A 86 -1.26 -11.49 -9.47
C GLY A 86 -2.76 -11.73 -9.28
N LEU A 87 -3.55 -11.65 -10.35
CA LEU A 87 -5.00 -11.97 -10.27
C LEU A 87 -5.24 -13.44 -9.90
N ARG A 88 -4.44 -14.38 -10.40
CA ARG A 88 -4.52 -15.80 -10.03
C ARG A 88 -4.16 -16.00 -8.56
N ALA A 89 -3.14 -15.31 -8.07
CA ALA A 89 -2.76 -15.35 -6.66
C ALA A 89 -3.88 -14.80 -5.76
N ILE A 90 -4.51 -13.68 -6.14
CA ILE A 90 -5.67 -13.12 -5.43
C ILE A 90 -6.85 -14.13 -5.43
N ALA A 91 -7.09 -14.85 -6.52
CA ALA A 91 -8.13 -15.87 -6.57
C ALA A 91 -7.89 -17.00 -5.56
N GLN A 92 -6.64 -17.33 -5.24
CA GLN A 92 -6.28 -18.39 -4.28
C GLN A 92 -6.33 -17.92 -2.81
N LEU A 93 -6.44 -16.61 -2.54
CA LEU A 93 -6.58 -16.12 -1.17
C LEU A 93 -7.85 -16.67 -0.52
N ASP A 94 -7.83 -16.80 0.79
CA ASP A 94 -9.02 -17.05 1.57
C ASP A 94 -10.02 -15.89 1.40
N ASP A 95 -11.30 -16.21 1.29
CA ASP A 95 -12.35 -15.20 1.25
C ASP A 95 -12.59 -14.65 2.65
N PRO A 96 -12.35 -13.36 2.90
CA PRO A 96 -12.57 -12.80 4.22
C PRO A 96 -14.07 -12.61 4.54
N VAL A 97 -14.94 -12.53 3.54
CA VAL A 97 -16.35 -12.21 3.74
C VAL A 97 -17.07 -13.37 4.43
N GLY A 98 -17.77 -13.07 5.53
CA GLY A 98 -18.49 -14.07 6.33
C GLY A 98 -17.63 -14.80 7.37
N GLN A 99 -16.31 -14.58 7.42
CA GLN A 99 -15.46 -15.17 8.45
C GLN A 99 -15.87 -14.69 9.84
N GLU A 100 -16.00 -15.63 10.78
CA GLU A 100 -16.29 -15.34 12.17
C GLU A 100 -15.00 -14.89 12.88
N MET A 101 -14.99 -13.65 13.39
CA MET A 101 -13.86 -13.09 14.11
C MET A 101 -13.91 -13.40 15.61
N ALA A 102 -15.12 -13.51 16.17
CA ALA A 102 -15.37 -13.85 17.58
C ALA A 102 -16.83 -14.26 17.75
N ALA A 103 -17.09 -15.15 18.72
CA ALA A 103 -18.42 -15.52 19.16
C ALA A 103 -18.50 -15.68 20.68
N TRP A 104 -19.63 -15.30 21.28
CA TRP A 104 -19.87 -15.46 22.72
C TRP A 104 -21.37 -15.50 23.02
N THR A 105 -21.71 -16.07 24.17
CA THR A 105 -23.09 -16.11 24.67
C THR A 105 -23.21 -15.21 25.90
N ARG A 106 -24.31 -14.45 25.97
CA ARG A 106 -24.62 -13.62 27.14
C ARG A 106 -25.37 -14.40 28.19
N PRO A 107 -25.36 -13.98 29.48
CA PRO A 107 -26.09 -14.65 30.56
C PRO A 107 -27.59 -14.79 30.30
N ASN A 108 -28.19 -13.90 29.51
CA ASN A 108 -29.61 -13.96 29.11
C ASN A 108 -29.88 -14.89 27.93
N GLY A 109 -28.87 -15.64 27.44
CA GLY A 109 -29.00 -16.59 26.35
C GLY A 109 -28.85 -16.02 24.92
N LEU A 110 -28.58 -14.73 24.76
CA LEU A 110 -28.24 -14.17 23.43
C LEU A 110 -26.92 -14.71 22.93
N ALA A 111 -26.91 -15.37 21.79
CA ALA A 111 -25.67 -15.78 21.10
C ALA A 111 -25.27 -14.68 20.12
N ILE A 112 -24.04 -14.17 20.27
CA ILE A 112 -23.50 -13.06 19.48
C ILE A 112 -22.27 -13.54 18.72
N ALA A 113 -22.23 -13.28 17.42
CA ALA A 113 -21.05 -13.50 16.59
C ALA A 113 -20.68 -12.20 15.90
N ARG A 114 -19.37 -11.93 15.80
CA ARG A 114 -18.81 -10.84 15.00
C ARG A 114 -18.27 -11.43 13.71
N VAL A 115 -18.83 -11.04 12.57
CA VAL A 115 -18.46 -11.59 11.26
C VAL A 115 -18.00 -10.50 10.31
N ARG A 116 -17.03 -10.81 9.45
CA ARG A 116 -16.50 -9.89 8.44
C ARG A 116 -17.53 -9.61 7.35
N VAL A 117 -17.60 -8.37 6.92
CA VAL A 117 -18.39 -7.88 5.81
C VAL A 117 -17.55 -6.95 4.92
N PRO A 118 -17.85 -6.83 3.60
CA PRO A 118 -17.21 -5.85 2.75
C PRO A 118 -17.36 -4.43 3.29
N LEU A 119 -16.43 -3.54 2.96
CA LEU A 119 -16.57 -2.10 3.21
C LEU A 119 -17.68 -1.50 2.35
N GLY A 120 -17.81 -1.94 1.10
CA GLY A 120 -18.83 -1.49 0.17
C GLY A 120 -18.25 -1.04 -1.18
N VAL A 121 -18.04 0.25 -1.40
CA VAL A 121 -17.47 0.82 -2.61
C VAL A 121 -16.12 1.47 -2.28
N ILE A 122 -15.08 1.05 -2.98
CA ILE A 122 -13.72 1.57 -2.81
C ILE A 122 -13.36 2.45 -4.01
N GLY A 123 -12.98 3.70 -3.73
CA GLY A 123 -12.41 4.62 -4.72
C GLY A 123 -10.89 4.47 -4.76
N ILE A 124 -10.29 4.19 -5.91
CA ILE A 124 -8.84 4.09 -6.06
C ILE A 124 -8.35 5.14 -7.05
N ILE A 125 -7.47 6.04 -6.59
CA ILE A 125 -6.87 7.11 -7.41
C ILE A 125 -5.39 6.83 -7.54
N TYR A 126 -4.89 6.58 -8.77
CA TYR A 126 -3.51 6.15 -8.97
C TYR A 126 -2.84 6.85 -10.15
N GLU A 127 -1.51 6.98 -10.09
CA GLU A 127 -0.67 7.63 -11.10
C GLU A 127 0.34 6.63 -11.69
N SER A 128 0.53 6.70 -13.01
CA SER A 128 1.62 6.01 -13.74
C SER A 128 1.81 4.52 -13.42
N ARG A 129 0.72 3.81 -13.10
CA ARG A 129 0.76 2.40 -12.67
C ARG A 129 -0.42 1.62 -13.22
N PRO A 130 -0.45 1.26 -14.52
CA PRO A 130 -1.58 0.55 -15.12
C PRO A 130 -1.88 -0.81 -14.48
N ASN A 131 -0.88 -1.50 -13.91
CA ASN A 131 -1.06 -2.74 -13.15
C ASN A 131 -1.99 -2.58 -11.95
N VAL A 132 -2.01 -1.41 -11.29
CA VAL A 132 -2.91 -1.14 -10.15
C VAL A 132 -4.38 -1.32 -10.53
N THR A 133 -4.73 -1.13 -11.80
CA THR A 133 -6.08 -1.42 -12.31
C THR A 133 -6.52 -2.85 -12.03
N ALA A 134 -5.65 -3.83 -12.30
CA ALA A 134 -5.92 -5.24 -12.04
C ALA A 134 -5.78 -5.59 -10.56
N ASP A 135 -4.68 -5.16 -9.93
CA ASP A 135 -4.39 -5.50 -8.53
C ASP A 135 -5.49 -4.98 -7.59
N ALA A 136 -5.84 -3.68 -7.72
CA ALA A 136 -6.86 -3.07 -6.88
C ALA A 136 -8.28 -3.57 -7.22
N GLY A 137 -8.60 -3.71 -8.51
CA GLY A 137 -9.88 -4.28 -8.95
C GLY A 137 -10.07 -5.71 -8.45
N GLY A 138 -9.03 -6.54 -8.55
CA GLY A 138 -9.02 -7.92 -8.09
C GLY A 138 -9.18 -8.07 -6.58
N LEU A 139 -8.41 -7.28 -5.79
CA LEU A 139 -8.52 -7.31 -4.33
C LEU A 139 -9.88 -6.81 -3.84
N CYS A 140 -10.40 -5.72 -4.42
CA CYS A 140 -11.74 -5.23 -4.10
C CYS A 140 -12.79 -6.31 -4.37
N LEU A 141 -12.73 -6.96 -5.54
CA LEU A 141 -13.65 -8.05 -5.92
C LEU A 141 -13.55 -9.24 -4.95
N LYS A 142 -12.33 -9.68 -4.60
CA LYS A 142 -12.10 -10.78 -3.65
C LYS A 142 -12.68 -10.46 -2.28
N ALA A 143 -12.55 -9.23 -1.80
CA ALA A 143 -13.10 -8.75 -0.54
C ALA A 143 -14.61 -8.41 -0.63
N GLY A 144 -15.26 -8.64 -1.77
CA GLY A 144 -16.70 -8.39 -1.95
C GLY A 144 -17.08 -6.92 -2.13
N ASN A 145 -16.11 -6.05 -2.47
CA ASN A 145 -16.33 -4.62 -2.70
C ASN A 145 -16.45 -4.30 -4.19
N ALA A 146 -17.24 -3.30 -4.53
CA ALA A 146 -17.14 -2.64 -5.82
C ALA A 146 -16.00 -1.63 -5.82
N ALA A 147 -15.40 -1.39 -6.99
CA ALA A 147 -14.28 -0.46 -7.18
C ALA A 147 -14.61 0.61 -8.21
N ILE A 148 -14.32 1.88 -7.90
CA ILE A 148 -14.28 2.99 -8.84
C ILE A 148 -12.83 3.42 -8.99
N LEU A 149 -12.24 3.15 -10.16
CA LEU A 149 -10.84 3.35 -10.48
C LEU A 149 -10.64 4.67 -11.22
N ARG A 150 -9.69 5.48 -10.80
CA ARG A 150 -9.27 6.71 -11.47
C ARG A 150 -7.76 6.67 -11.71
N GLY A 151 -7.37 6.15 -12.87
CA GLY A 151 -5.99 6.15 -13.34
C GLY A 151 -5.51 7.55 -13.76
N GLY A 152 -4.20 7.77 -13.75
CA GLY A 152 -3.56 8.96 -14.28
C GLY A 152 -3.87 9.17 -15.77
N SER A 153 -3.74 10.41 -16.25
CA SER A 153 -3.98 10.73 -17.65
C SER A 153 -3.05 9.99 -18.61
N GLU A 154 -1.89 9.62 -18.11
CA GLU A 154 -0.81 8.92 -18.78
C GLU A 154 -0.97 7.40 -18.81
N SER A 155 -1.95 6.83 -18.11
CA SER A 155 -2.24 5.38 -18.11
C SER A 155 -3.66 5.05 -18.59
N PHE A 156 -4.32 6.00 -19.22
CA PHE A 156 -5.75 5.93 -19.54
C PHE A 156 -6.11 4.77 -20.48
N HIS A 157 -5.36 4.57 -21.55
CA HIS A 157 -5.63 3.52 -22.54
C HIS A 157 -5.30 2.14 -21.98
N SER A 158 -4.15 2.00 -21.33
CA SER A 158 -3.74 0.75 -20.69
C SER A 158 -4.74 0.33 -19.60
N SER A 159 -5.13 1.26 -18.72
CA SER A 159 -6.09 0.99 -17.66
C SER A 159 -7.45 0.55 -18.22
N ARG A 160 -7.91 1.14 -19.32
CA ARG A 160 -9.15 0.76 -19.99
C ARG A 160 -9.09 -0.66 -20.54
N ALA A 161 -8.02 -0.98 -21.27
CA ALA A 161 -7.83 -2.34 -21.81
C ALA A 161 -7.78 -3.41 -20.72
N ILE A 162 -7.17 -3.10 -19.55
CA ILE A 162 -7.14 -3.99 -18.39
C ILE A 162 -8.55 -4.17 -17.77
N VAL A 163 -9.31 -3.07 -17.61
CA VAL A 163 -10.70 -3.14 -17.10
C VAL A 163 -11.59 -3.97 -18.01
N ASP A 164 -11.43 -3.87 -19.32
CA ASP A 164 -12.20 -4.67 -20.29
C ASP A 164 -11.94 -6.19 -20.07
N CYS A 165 -10.73 -6.59 -19.68
CA CYS A 165 -10.42 -7.97 -19.30
C CYS A 165 -11.07 -8.37 -17.97
N LEU A 166 -11.07 -7.47 -16.97
CA LEU A 166 -11.78 -7.72 -15.70
C LEU A 166 -13.30 -7.89 -15.93
N HIS A 167 -13.89 -7.09 -16.82
CA HIS A 167 -15.31 -7.21 -17.20
C HIS A 167 -15.62 -8.56 -17.83
N GLN A 168 -14.73 -9.11 -18.68
CA GLN A 168 -14.92 -10.45 -19.24
C GLN A 168 -15.01 -11.50 -18.13
N GLY A 169 -14.11 -11.46 -17.14
CA GLY A 169 -14.15 -12.35 -15.98
C GLY A 169 -15.44 -12.21 -15.16
N LEU A 170 -15.88 -10.98 -14.91
CA LEU A 170 -17.12 -10.69 -14.19
C LEU A 170 -18.35 -11.29 -14.92
N VAL A 171 -18.42 -11.12 -16.24
CA VAL A 171 -19.50 -11.67 -17.07
C VAL A 171 -19.52 -13.20 -17.01
N VAL A 172 -18.37 -13.86 -17.10
CA VAL A 172 -18.25 -15.33 -17.00
C VAL A 172 -18.76 -15.82 -15.65
N ALA A 173 -18.54 -15.07 -14.58
CA ALA A 173 -18.98 -15.40 -13.23
C ALA A 173 -20.45 -15.01 -12.95
N GLY A 174 -21.14 -14.37 -13.89
CA GLY A 174 -22.50 -13.85 -13.67
C GLY A 174 -22.54 -12.66 -12.70
N LEU A 175 -21.41 -11.98 -12.50
CA LEU A 175 -21.29 -10.80 -11.65
C LEU A 175 -21.43 -9.52 -12.49
N PRO A 176 -21.94 -8.41 -11.90
CA PRO A 176 -22.16 -7.18 -12.64
C PRO A 176 -20.83 -6.53 -13.07
N PRO A 177 -20.63 -6.13 -14.34
CA PRO A 177 -19.45 -5.39 -14.78
C PRO A 177 -19.22 -4.10 -13.99
N ALA A 178 -20.28 -3.46 -13.46
CA ALA A 178 -20.19 -2.29 -12.59
C ALA A 178 -19.48 -2.57 -11.23
N ALA A 179 -19.12 -3.83 -10.96
CA ALA A 179 -18.28 -4.19 -9.82
C ALA A 179 -16.87 -3.58 -9.90
N VAL A 180 -16.36 -3.36 -11.11
CA VAL A 180 -15.08 -2.67 -11.34
C VAL A 180 -15.29 -1.63 -12.44
N GLN A 181 -15.26 -0.36 -12.10
CA GLN A 181 -15.49 0.72 -13.04
C GLN A 181 -14.25 1.61 -13.16
N LEU A 182 -13.94 2.06 -14.38
CA LEU A 182 -12.92 3.07 -14.64
C LEU A 182 -13.61 4.39 -14.97
N VAL A 183 -13.21 5.48 -14.31
CA VAL A 183 -13.67 6.84 -14.65
C VAL A 183 -13.29 7.15 -16.08
N PRO A 184 -14.29 7.37 -17.01
CA PRO A 184 -14.04 7.40 -18.45
C PRO A 184 -13.54 8.76 -18.95
N THR A 185 -12.87 9.55 -18.12
CA THR A 185 -12.32 10.86 -18.49
C THR A 185 -10.94 11.10 -17.90
N ARG A 186 -10.13 11.88 -18.63
CA ARG A 186 -8.84 12.40 -18.14
C ARG A 186 -8.97 13.69 -17.33
N ASP A 187 -10.16 14.27 -17.25
CA ASP A 187 -10.38 15.52 -16.55
C ASP A 187 -10.10 15.35 -15.04
N ARG A 188 -9.29 16.26 -14.49
CA ARG A 188 -8.94 16.29 -13.07
C ARG A 188 -10.11 16.68 -12.16
N ALA A 189 -11.15 17.31 -12.72
CA ALA A 189 -12.37 17.62 -11.98
C ALA A 189 -13.08 16.35 -11.49
N ALA A 190 -12.96 15.24 -12.21
CA ALA A 190 -13.48 13.94 -11.76
C ALA A 190 -12.85 13.45 -10.45
N VAL A 191 -11.57 13.79 -10.18
CA VAL A 191 -10.93 13.50 -8.89
C VAL A 191 -11.64 14.28 -7.78
N GLY A 192 -11.82 15.59 -7.94
CA GLY A 192 -12.53 16.41 -6.95
C GLY A 192 -13.97 15.94 -6.70
N ALA A 193 -14.68 15.53 -7.76
CA ALA A 193 -16.02 14.94 -7.63
C ALA A 193 -15.95 13.65 -6.79
N MET A 194 -15.02 12.74 -7.10
CA MET A 194 -14.83 11.47 -6.40
C MET A 194 -14.55 11.66 -4.90
N LEU A 195 -13.71 12.65 -4.53
CA LEU A 195 -13.38 12.98 -3.15
C LEU A 195 -14.59 13.49 -2.35
N ALA A 196 -15.62 14.00 -3.02
CA ALA A 196 -16.86 14.51 -2.41
C ALA A 196 -17.99 13.47 -2.31
N MET A 197 -17.83 12.27 -2.92
CA MET A 197 -18.91 11.26 -3.05
C MET A 197 -19.08 10.40 -1.80
N ALA A 198 -19.20 10.97 -0.61
CA ALA A 198 -19.32 10.23 0.66
C ALA A 198 -20.57 9.32 0.73
N GLU A 199 -21.62 9.60 -0.05
CA GLU A 199 -22.82 8.76 -0.12
C GLU A 199 -22.64 7.53 -1.02
N ALA A 200 -21.66 7.59 -1.94
CA ALA A 200 -21.44 6.51 -2.94
C ALA A 200 -20.15 5.72 -2.71
N ILE A 201 -19.13 6.32 -2.09
CA ILE A 201 -17.81 5.70 -1.84
C ILE A 201 -17.58 5.61 -0.34
N ASP A 202 -17.17 4.45 0.15
CA ASP A 202 -16.94 4.20 1.57
C ASP A 202 -15.51 4.49 2.00
N VAL A 203 -14.54 4.26 1.12
CA VAL A 203 -13.11 4.52 1.36
C VAL A 203 -12.42 4.92 0.06
N ILE A 204 -11.45 5.84 0.14
CA ILE A 204 -10.55 6.19 -0.95
C ILE A 204 -9.13 5.72 -0.64
N VAL A 205 -8.48 5.14 -1.64
CA VAL A 205 -7.09 4.70 -1.58
C VAL A 205 -6.30 5.42 -2.68
N PRO A 206 -5.48 6.43 -2.32
CA PRO A 206 -4.60 7.09 -3.28
C PRO A 206 -3.31 6.28 -3.46
N ARG A 207 -2.83 6.20 -4.72
CA ARG A 207 -1.58 5.54 -5.14
C ARG A 207 -0.79 6.43 -6.08
N GLY A 208 0.01 7.32 -5.56
CA GLY A 208 0.76 8.27 -6.37
C GLY A 208 1.83 9.01 -5.60
N GLY A 209 2.28 10.13 -6.13
CA GLY A 209 3.25 10.99 -5.46
C GLY A 209 2.63 11.79 -4.30
N LYS A 210 3.51 12.38 -3.48
CA LYS A 210 3.16 13.17 -2.28
C LYS A 210 2.04 14.18 -2.54
N SER A 211 2.12 14.94 -3.64
CA SER A 211 1.12 15.97 -3.99
C SER A 211 -0.29 15.42 -4.22
N LEU A 212 -0.41 14.21 -4.80
CA LEU A 212 -1.72 13.57 -4.93
C LEU A 212 -2.25 13.15 -3.56
N ILE A 213 -1.41 12.54 -2.74
CA ILE A 213 -1.81 12.03 -1.41
C ILE A 213 -2.21 13.18 -0.50
N GLU A 214 -1.42 14.26 -0.44
CA GLU A 214 -1.75 15.49 0.28
C GLU A 214 -3.10 16.07 -0.16
N ARG A 215 -3.33 16.16 -1.47
CA ARG A 215 -4.59 16.63 -2.01
C ARG A 215 -5.76 15.75 -1.54
N VAL A 216 -5.62 14.43 -1.66
CA VAL A 216 -6.68 13.49 -1.23
C VAL A 216 -6.94 13.61 0.27
N GLN A 217 -5.90 13.67 1.11
CA GLN A 217 -6.06 13.82 2.56
C GLN A 217 -6.71 15.15 2.97
N ASN A 218 -6.41 16.23 2.26
CA ASN A 218 -6.94 17.58 2.59
C ASN A 218 -8.35 17.83 2.04
N GLU A 219 -8.70 17.27 0.87
CA GLU A 219 -9.96 17.57 0.18
C GLU A 219 -11.03 16.48 0.37
N SER A 220 -10.66 15.26 0.79
CA SER A 220 -11.59 14.14 0.85
C SER A 220 -12.61 14.29 1.98
N ARG A 221 -13.90 14.10 1.63
CA ARG A 221 -14.99 13.88 2.57
C ARG A 221 -15.25 12.39 2.84
N VAL A 222 -14.57 11.54 2.12
CA VAL A 222 -14.61 10.07 2.25
C VAL A 222 -13.40 9.64 3.08
N PRO A 223 -13.50 8.66 3.99
CA PRO A 223 -12.35 8.08 4.69
C PRO A 223 -11.23 7.66 3.72
N VAL A 224 -9.97 7.84 4.14
CA VAL A 224 -8.80 7.60 3.28
C VAL A 224 -7.86 6.58 3.92
N PHE A 225 -7.45 5.56 3.16
CA PHE A 225 -6.30 4.71 3.51
C PHE A 225 -5.08 5.18 2.73
N ALA A 226 -4.12 5.76 3.42
CA ALA A 226 -2.92 6.29 2.80
C ALA A 226 -1.73 6.33 3.75
N HIS A 227 -0.55 6.44 3.17
CA HIS A 227 0.64 7.03 3.80
C HIS A 227 1.11 8.19 2.92
N LEU A 228 1.64 9.21 3.55
CA LEU A 228 2.14 10.38 2.82
C LEU A 228 3.57 10.13 2.32
N GLU A 229 4.41 9.61 3.19
CA GLU A 229 5.85 9.36 2.99
C GLU A 229 6.27 8.08 3.68
N GLY A 230 7.34 7.45 3.20
CA GLY A 230 7.99 6.29 3.82
C GLY A 230 9.33 6.68 4.47
N LEU A 231 9.30 7.34 5.63
CA LEU A 231 10.51 7.65 6.41
C LEU A 231 10.86 6.45 7.29
N CYS A 232 11.50 5.45 6.70
CA CYS A 232 11.85 4.21 7.40
C CYS A 232 13.23 4.30 8.04
N HIS A 233 13.38 3.68 9.23
CA HIS A 233 14.63 3.69 9.98
C HIS A 233 15.18 2.27 10.17
N VAL A 234 16.51 2.18 10.17
CA VAL A 234 17.24 1.03 10.70
C VAL A 234 17.97 1.50 11.95
N TYR A 235 17.68 0.91 13.11
CA TYR A 235 18.44 1.14 14.34
C TYR A 235 19.35 -0.05 14.62
N VAL A 236 20.63 0.21 14.74
CA VAL A 236 21.66 -0.77 15.09
C VAL A 236 22.00 -0.59 16.55
N ASP A 237 21.56 -1.53 17.39
CA ASP A 237 21.68 -1.52 18.84
C ASP A 237 23.08 -1.93 19.31
N ALA A 238 23.44 -1.59 20.55
CA ALA A 238 24.71 -1.94 21.18
C ALA A 238 25.02 -3.44 21.16
N ALA A 239 23.99 -4.29 21.20
CA ALA A 239 24.09 -5.76 21.16
C ALA A 239 23.87 -6.34 19.76
N ALA A 240 24.03 -5.56 18.68
CA ALA A 240 23.86 -6.05 17.33
C ALA A 240 25.03 -6.95 16.89
N ASP A 241 24.69 -7.98 16.09
CA ASP A 241 25.66 -8.63 15.22
C ASP A 241 25.99 -7.68 14.07
N LEU A 242 27.26 -7.26 13.95
CA LEU A 242 27.67 -6.19 13.04
C LEU A 242 27.58 -6.61 11.57
N ASP A 243 27.79 -7.88 11.24
CA ASP A 243 27.67 -8.40 9.89
C ASP A 243 26.19 -8.40 9.45
N MET A 244 25.30 -8.92 10.29
CA MET A 244 23.85 -8.87 10.08
C MET A 244 23.37 -7.43 9.94
N ALA A 245 23.81 -6.53 10.80
CA ALA A 245 23.43 -5.12 10.78
C ALA A 245 23.85 -4.44 9.46
N ARG A 246 25.05 -4.74 8.98
CA ARG A 246 25.57 -4.23 7.68
C ARG A 246 24.70 -4.74 6.52
N GLU A 247 24.41 -6.05 6.48
CA GLU A 247 23.61 -6.65 5.43
C GLU A 247 22.17 -6.11 5.42
N ILE A 248 21.53 -6.01 6.58
CA ILE A 248 20.18 -5.45 6.72
C ILE A 248 20.17 -3.99 6.27
N THR A 249 21.12 -3.17 6.71
CA THR A 249 21.20 -1.75 6.36
C THR A 249 21.39 -1.57 4.86
N LEU A 250 22.32 -2.32 4.25
CA LEU A 250 22.57 -2.27 2.82
C LEU A 250 21.33 -2.69 2.02
N ASN A 251 20.69 -3.79 2.40
CA ASN A 251 19.47 -4.26 1.77
C ASN A 251 18.31 -3.27 1.94
N ALA A 252 18.09 -2.76 3.16
CA ALA A 252 17.02 -1.83 3.49
C ALA A 252 17.09 -0.55 2.63
N LYS A 253 18.30 -0.04 2.34
CA LYS A 253 18.46 1.15 1.50
C LYS A 253 18.61 0.82 0.02
N MET A 254 19.49 -0.12 -0.34
CA MET A 254 19.98 -0.23 -1.72
C MET A 254 19.30 -1.29 -2.59
N ARG A 255 18.52 -2.23 -2.00
CA ARG A 255 17.76 -3.21 -2.81
C ARG A 255 16.86 -2.49 -3.82
N ARG A 256 16.14 -1.47 -3.38
CA ARG A 256 15.30 -0.61 -4.21
C ARG A 256 15.06 0.73 -3.51
N THR A 257 15.71 1.77 -3.96
CA THR A 257 15.69 3.09 -3.31
C THR A 257 14.37 3.84 -3.47
N SER A 258 13.58 3.52 -4.52
CA SER A 258 12.38 4.27 -4.90
C SER A 258 11.06 3.69 -4.35
N VAL A 259 11.13 2.88 -3.29
CA VAL A 259 9.94 2.34 -2.60
C VAL A 259 9.82 2.90 -1.20
N CYS A 260 8.59 3.03 -0.69
CA CYS A 260 8.32 3.60 0.63
C CYS A 260 8.89 2.77 1.81
N GLY A 261 9.21 1.49 1.61
CA GLY A 261 9.89 0.64 2.58
C GLY A 261 11.43 0.79 2.57
N ALA A 262 12.01 1.62 1.70
CA ALA A 262 13.43 1.88 1.72
C ALA A 262 13.82 2.70 2.96
N ALA A 263 14.93 2.32 3.62
CA ALA A 263 15.43 3.09 4.75
C ALA A 263 15.89 4.48 4.29
N GLU A 264 15.51 5.51 5.05
CA GLU A 264 15.93 6.90 4.83
C GLU A 264 16.87 7.37 5.94
N THR A 265 16.83 6.73 7.10
CA THR A 265 17.71 7.04 8.23
C THR A 265 18.29 5.77 8.88
N LEU A 266 19.60 5.79 9.11
CA LEU A 266 20.36 4.84 9.90
C LEU A 266 20.66 5.45 11.27
N LEU A 267 20.15 4.85 12.33
CA LEU A 267 20.47 5.17 13.72
C LEU A 267 21.46 4.13 14.26
N VAL A 268 22.52 4.56 14.90
CA VAL A 268 23.54 3.65 15.43
C VAL A 268 23.79 3.95 16.88
N ASP A 269 23.77 2.93 17.73
CA ASP A 269 24.11 3.07 19.14
C ASP A 269 25.55 3.57 19.31
N ARG A 270 25.74 4.56 20.19
CA ARG A 270 27.04 5.15 20.45
C ARG A 270 28.08 4.12 20.87
N ALA A 271 27.68 3.09 21.60
CA ALA A 271 28.59 2.07 22.12
C ALA A 271 29.30 1.27 21.03
N ILE A 272 28.67 1.10 19.86
CA ILE A 272 29.21 0.32 18.73
C ILE A 272 29.51 1.17 17.49
N ALA A 273 29.21 2.45 17.54
CA ALA A 273 29.31 3.31 16.35
C ALA A 273 30.73 3.32 15.74
N ALA A 274 31.78 3.29 16.57
CA ALA A 274 33.16 3.27 16.11
C ALA A 274 33.54 1.96 15.36
N ASP A 275 32.96 0.85 15.78
CA ASP A 275 33.22 -0.48 15.19
C ASP A 275 32.35 -0.74 13.96
N PHE A 276 31.14 -0.19 13.92
CA PHE A 276 30.15 -0.46 12.86
C PHE A 276 30.20 0.53 11.70
N LEU A 277 30.22 1.84 11.99
CA LEU A 277 30.01 2.86 10.95
C LEU A 277 31.06 2.88 9.84
N PRO A 278 32.36 2.70 10.09
CA PRO A 278 33.35 2.73 9.01
C PRO A 278 33.08 1.68 7.92
N ASP A 279 32.84 0.45 8.30
CA ASP A 279 32.58 -0.67 7.38
C ASP A 279 31.23 -0.54 6.70
N ALA A 280 30.18 -0.16 7.44
CA ALA A 280 28.84 0.07 6.90
C ALA A 280 28.84 1.22 5.87
N ALA A 281 29.52 2.32 6.17
CA ALA A 281 29.67 3.45 5.26
C ALA A 281 30.45 3.07 3.99
N ALA A 282 31.51 2.27 4.12
CA ALA A 282 32.28 1.78 2.97
C ALA A 282 31.38 0.89 2.06
N ALA A 283 30.62 -0.03 2.64
CA ALA A 283 29.70 -0.90 1.90
C ALA A 283 28.59 -0.11 1.17
N LEU A 284 27.95 0.85 1.86
CA LEU A 284 26.92 1.70 1.27
C LEU A 284 27.45 2.54 0.12
N ARG A 285 28.64 3.13 0.26
CA ARG A 285 29.29 3.90 -0.83
C ARG A 285 29.69 3.03 -2.01
N ALA A 286 30.21 1.83 -1.74
CA ALA A 286 30.52 0.87 -2.80
C ALA A 286 29.27 0.50 -3.62
N ALA A 287 28.09 0.52 -3.00
CA ALA A 287 26.80 0.35 -3.66
C ALA A 287 26.25 1.66 -4.30
N GLY A 288 26.97 2.78 -4.21
CA GLY A 288 26.58 4.07 -4.81
C GLY A 288 25.72 4.94 -3.90
N CYS A 289 25.62 4.67 -2.60
CA CYS A 289 24.84 5.47 -1.66
C CYS A 289 25.62 6.68 -1.14
N ALA A 290 25.07 7.87 -1.25
CA ALA A 290 25.56 9.09 -0.60
C ALA A 290 25.11 9.10 0.89
N LEU A 291 26.00 9.51 1.78
CA LEU A 291 25.74 9.54 3.22
C LEU A 291 25.74 10.98 3.76
N ARG A 292 24.74 11.27 4.61
CA ARG A 292 24.63 12.53 5.36
C ARG A 292 24.63 12.21 6.84
N GLY A 293 25.62 12.70 7.57
CA GLY A 293 25.84 12.31 8.97
C GLY A 293 25.70 13.47 9.95
N ASP A 294 25.23 13.18 11.16
CA ASP A 294 25.35 14.11 12.29
C ASP A 294 26.83 14.31 12.67
N ALA A 295 27.12 15.22 13.60
CA ALA A 295 28.48 15.51 14.01
C ALA A 295 29.25 14.29 14.56
N ALA A 296 28.55 13.39 15.27
CA ALA A 296 29.16 12.20 15.85
C ALA A 296 29.49 11.15 14.78
N ALA A 297 28.58 10.89 13.85
CA ALA A 297 28.83 9.98 12.72
C ALA A 297 29.97 10.50 11.83
N ARG A 298 30.01 11.80 11.55
CA ARG A 298 31.05 12.43 10.76
C ARG A 298 32.44 12.42 11.44
N ALA A 299 32.50 12.45 12.76
CA ALA A 299 33.75 12.30 13.49
C ALA A 299 34.36 10.89 13.32
N LEU A 300 33.52 9.88 13.10
CA LEU A 300 33.95 8.49 12.86
C LEU A 300 34.19 8.21 11.36
N VAL A 301 33.46 8.88 10.47
CA VAL A 301 33.55 8.70 9.03
C VAL A 301 33.58 10.07 8.36
N GLY A 302 34.81 10.56 8.18
CA GLY A 302 35.12 11.98 7.91
C GLY A 302 34.64 12.58 6.58
N ASP A 303 34.20 11.74 5.61
CA ASP A 303 33.79 12.19 4.28
C ASP A 303 32.25 12.14 4.08
N MET A 304 31.46 11.99 5.15
CA MET A 304 30.02 12.20 5.11
C MET A 304 29.67 13.69 4.97
N ALA A 305 28.70 14.00 4.10
CA ALA A 305 28.09 15.33 4.08
C ALA A 305 27.41 15.63 5.43
N PRO A 306 27.36 16.89 5.89
CA PRO A 306 26.62 17.21 7.10
C PRO A 306 25.13 17.00 6.89
N ALA A 307 24.51 16.32 7.85
CA ALA A 307 23.06 16.26 7.97
C ALA A 307 22.54 17.47 8.74
N ASP A 308 21.39 18.00 8.37
CA ASP A 308 20.65 19.03 9.08
C ASP A 308 19.23 18.55 9.46
N ASP A 309 18.45 19.42 10.11
CA ASP A 309 17.12 19.04 10.59
C ASP A 309 16.16 18.62 9.47
N SER A 310 16.34 19.08 8.24
CA SER A 310 15.52 18.70 7.11
C SER A 310 15.80 17.26 6.63
N ASP A 311 17.01 16.74 6.86
CA ASP A 311 17.38 15.40 6.46
C ASP A 311 16.59 14.32 7.26
N TRP A 312 16.25 14.62 8.52
CA TRP A 312 15.48 13.69 9.37
C TRP A 312 14.02 13.53 8.97
N VAL A 313 13.49 14.44 8.13
CA VAL A 313 12.11 14.44 7.65
C VAL A 313 12.02 14.37 6.12
N THR A 314 13.10 13.92 5.45
CA THR A 314 13.16 13.82 4.00
C THR A 314 13.09 12.37 3.55
N GLU A 315 12.06 12.03 2.78
CA GLU A 315 12.02 10.81 1.98
C GLU A 315 12.78 11.07 0.67
N TYR A 316 14.03 10.60 0.58
CA TYR A 316 14.89 10.84 -0.57
C TYR A 316 14.41 10.10 -1.82
N LEU A 317 13.90 8.88 -1.67
CA LEU A 317 13.56 7.98 -2.79
C LEU A 317 14.73 7.79 -3.78
N ASP A 318 15.95 7.93 -3.27
CA ASP A 318 17.20 7.90 -4.03
C ASP A 318 18.30 7.21 -3.19
N ALA A 319 19.46 6.98 -3.78
CA ALA A 319 20.62 6.42 -3.10
C ALA A 319 21.28 7.43 -2.14
N VAL A 320 20.51 7.92 -1.17
CA VAL A 320 20.95 8.85 -0.11
C VAL A 320 20.43 8.32 1.22
N LEU A 321 21.27 8.30 2.27
CA LEU A 321 20.92 7.82 3.60
C LEU A 321 21.43 8.79 4.65
N SER A 322 20.53 9.20 5.56
CA SER A 322 20.89 9.97 6.76
C SER A 322 21.46 9.04 7.84
N VAL A 323 22.48 9.47 8.56
CA VAL A 323 23.15 8.67 9.61
C VAL A 323 23.25 9.48 10.89
N LYS A 324 22.78 8.89 12.00
CA LYS A 324 22.82 9.53 13.31
C LYS A 324 23.30 8.57 14.39
N VAL A 325 24.16 9.04 15.29
CA VAL A 325 24.56 8.31 16.49
C VAL A 325 23.62 8.67 17.63
N VAL A 326 23.07 7.64 18.32
CA VAL A 326 22.09 7.81 19.38
C VAL A 326 22.54 7.10 20.68
N ASP A 327 22.00 7.54 21.82
CA ASP A 327 22.36 7.01 23.15
C ASP A 327 21.32 5.95 23.60
N GLY A 328 21.45 4.74 23.07
CA GLY A 328 20.62 3.60 23.42
C GLY A 328 19.26 3.55 22.70
N VAL A 329 18.55 2.44 22.96
CA VAL A 329 17.24 2.15 22.35
C VAL A 329 16.18 3.23 22.62
N GLY A 330 16.20 3.86 23.81
CA GLY A 330 15.26 4.94 24.14
C GLY A 330 15.40 6.15 23.23
N ALA A 331 16.65 6.61 22.99
CA ALA A 331 16.91 7.74 22.09
C ALA A 331 16.59 7.41 20.62
N ALA A 332 16.75 6.14 20.19
CA ALA A 332 16.33 5.68 18.88
C ALA A 332 14.80 5.73 18.73
N VAL A 333 14.06 5.22 19.72
CA VAL A 333 12.59 5.25 19.78
C VAL A 333 12.07 6.70 19.73
N ASP A 334 12.66 7.59 20.56
CA ASP A 334 12.29 9.01 20.58
C ASP A 334 12.51 9.69 19.20
N HIS A 335 13.63 9.37 18.55
CA HIS A 335 13.93 9.90 17.21
C HIS A 335 12.90 9.41 16.19
N ILE A 336 12.62 8.11 16.15
CA ILE A 336 11.69 7.50 15.19
C ILE A 336 10.27 8.05 15.41
N ASN A 337 9.78 8.09 16.65
CA ASN A 337 8.45 8.59 16.96
C ASN A 337 8.29 10.10 16.68
N ARG A 338 9.39 10.85 16.72
CA ARG A 338 9.39 12.30 16.43
C ARG A 338 9.47 12.61 14.94
N PHE A 339 10.32 11.92 14.20
CA PHE A 339 10.67 12.26 12.81
C PHE A 339 10.12 11.28 11.78
N GLY A 340 9.80 10.04 12.20
CA GLY A 340 9.30 8.99 11.33
C GLY A 340 7.90 9.28 10.78
N SER A 341 7.56 8.58 9.72
CA SER A 341 6.26 8.65 9.05
C SER A 341 5.26 7.61 9.53
N HIS A 342 5.58 6.88 10.58
CA HIS A 342 4.80 5.73 11.08
C HIS A 342 4.66 4.59 10.07
N HIS A 343 5.61 4.47 9.14
CA HIS A 343 5.55 3.46 8.08
C HIS A 343 6.20 2.14 8.52
N THR A 344 7.52 2.06 8.49
CA THR A 344 8.26 0.81 8.78
C THR A 344 9.60 1.12 9.41
N ASP A 345 9.87 0.52 10.57
CA ASP A 345 11.12 0.70 11.29
C ASP A 345 11.65 -0.63 11.80
N THR A 346 12.97 -0.79 11.87
CA THR A 346 13.62 -2.02 12.32
C THR A 346 14.71 -1.76 13.34
N ILE A 347 14.83 -2.67 14.32
CA ILE A 347 15.97 -2.79 15.20
C ILE A 347 16.80 -4.01 14.82
N VAL A 348 18.13 -3.85 14.84
CA VAL A 348 19.05 -4.98 14.76
C VAL A 348 19.72 -5.14 16.12
N THR A 349 19.45 -6.26 16.82
CA THR A 349 19.96 -6.55 18.16
C THR A 349 19.92 -8.03 18.49
N ALA A 350 20.83 -8.49 19.32
CA ALA A 350 20.78 -9.80 19.97
C ALA A 350 20.18 -9.72 21.40
N ASP A 351 19.92 -8.51 21.93
CA ASP A 351 19.29 -8.33 23.23
C ASP A 351 17.75 -8.41 23.12
N PRO A 352 17.11 -9.45 23.68
CA PRO A 352 15.66 -9.60 23.58
C PRO A 352 14.89 -8.49 24.34
N ALA A 353 15.47 -7.90 25.40
CA ALA A 353 14.80 -6.83 26.13
C ALA A 353 14.76 -5.53 25.32
N HIS A 354 15.84 -5.21 24.60
CA HIS A 354 15.87 -4.09 23.69
C HIS A 354 14.95 -4.31 22.47
N ALA A 355 14.90 -5.55 21.94
CA ALA A 355 14.00 -5.90 20.85
C ALA A 355 12.54 -5.70 21.26
N GLU A 356 12.09 -6.29 22.37
CA GLU A 356 10.72 -6.17 22.86
C GLU A 356 10.34 -4.73 23.20
N ARG A 357 11.26 -3.96 23.78
CA ARG A 357 11.05 -2.55 24.04
C ARG A 357 10.84 -1.75 22.75
N PHE A 358 11.69 -1.95 21.75
CA PHE A 358 11.57 -1.30 20.44
C PHE A 358 10.25 -1.66 19.74
N LEU A 359 9.90 -2.94 19.71
CA LEU A 359 8.66 -3.44 19.12
C LEU A 359 7.41 -2.86 19.80
N ALA A 360 7.47 -2.59 21.11
CA ALA A 360 6.35 -2.04 21.88
C ALA A 360 6.24 -0.50 21.79
N GLU A 361 7.39 0.21 21.79
CA GLU A 361 7.41 1.67 21.94
C GLU A 361 7.45 2.43 20.61
N VAL A 362 7.92 1.82 19.51
CA VAL A 362 7.89 2.45 18.17
C VAL A 362 6.48 2.43 17.62
N ASP A 363 5.95 3.62 17.34
CA ASP A 363 4.60 3.78 16.79
C ASP A 363 4.60 3.78 15.25
N SER A 364 4.88 2.65 14.65
CA SER A 364 4.84 2.45 13.20
C SER A 364 3.89 1.34 12.80
N ALA A 365 3.44 1.36 11.54
CA ALA A 365 2.53 0.36 11.00
C ALA A 365 3.20 -1.03 10.95
N ILE A 366 4.51 -1.04 10.70
CA ILE A 366 5.34 -2.24 10.65
C ILE A 366 6.58 -1.98 11.51
N VAL A 367 6.80 -2.81 12.52
CA VAL A 367 7.99 -2.76 13.37
C VAL A 367 8.68 -4.10 13.31
N LEU A 368 9.96 -4.10 12.98
CA LEU A 368 10.73 -5.31 12.67
C LEU A 368 11.88 -5.50 13.67
N HIS A 369 12.23 -6.75 13.89
CA HIS A 369 13.44 -7.16 14.61
C HIS A 369 14.27 -8.04 13.71
N ASN A 370 15.55 -7.67 13.50
CA ASN A 370 16.52 -8.40 12.68
C ASN A 370 16.05 -8.71 11.24
N ALA A 371 15.32 -7.78 10.65
CA ALA A 371 14.84 -7.91 9.27
C ALA A 371 14.91 -6.56 8.54
N SER A 372 15.06 -6.59 7.22
CA SER A 372 15.09 -5.41 6.37
C SER A 372 13.72 -4.74 6.28
N THR A 373 13.68 -3.42 6.29
CA THR A 373 12.44 -2.63 6.06
C THR A 373 11.83 -2.88 4.68
N GLN A 374 12.57 -3.46 3.73
CA GLN A 374 12.09 -3.86 2.40
C GLN A 374 11.09 -5.03 2.43
N PHE A 375 10.91 -5.71 3.57
CA PHE A 375 9.84 -6.67 3.77
C PHE A 375 8.46 -6.02 3.98
N ALA A 376 8.37 -4.69 4.05
CA ALA A 376 7.11 -3.95 4.09
C ALA A 376 6.36 -4.06 2.75
N ASP A 377 5.75 -5.22 2.50
CA ASP A 377 5.08 -5.59 1.25
C ASP A 377 4.03 -6.68 1.54
N GLY A 378 2.84 -6.53 0.96
CA GLY A 378 1.74 -7.48 1.19
C GLY A 378 2.02 -8.88 0.65
N GLY A 379 2.80 -9.01 -0.43
CA GLY A 379 3.25 -10.31 -0.95
C GLY A 379 4.18 -11.01 0.04
N GLU A 380 5.17 -10.29 0.58
CA GLU A 380 6.12 -10.80 1.59
C GLU A 380 5.40 -11.18 2.91
N PHE A 381 4.29 -10.52 3.24
CA PHE A 381 3.47 -10.84 4.42
C PHE A 381 2.46 -11.97 4.18
N GLY A 382 2.49 -12.60 3.00
CA GLY A 382 1.57 -13.70 2.68
C GLY A 382 0.14 -13.26 2.37
N MET A 383 -0.07 -11.94 2.14
CA MET A 383 -1.39 -11.38 1.78
C MET A 383 -1.70 -11.51 0.28
N GLY A 384 -0.79 -12.09 -0.51
CA GLY A 384 -0.90 -12.28 -1.95
C GLY A 384 -0.71 -11.00 -2.76
N ALA A 385 -1.38 -9.93 -2.40
CA ALA A 385 -1.25 -8.59 -2.99
C ALA A 385 -1.72 -7.52 -2.00
N GLU A 386 -1.40 -6.25 -2.30
CA GLU A 386 -1.88 -5.10 -1.56
C GLU A 386 -2.32 -3.98 -2.51
N ILE A 387 -3.29 -3.18 -2.10
CA ILE A 387 -3.65 -1.95 -2.82
C ILE A 387 -2.88 -0.73 -2.31
N GLY A 388 -2.05 -0.89 -1.30
CA GLY A 388 -1.20 0.11 -0.69
C GLY A 388 -0.87 -0.22 0.75
N ILE A 389 -0.03 0.62 1.37
CA ILE A 389 0.27 0.58 2.79
C ILE A 389 -0.42 1.78 3.44
N SER A 390 -1.02 1.59 4.60
CA SER A 390 -1.66 2.66 5.37
C SER A 390 -0.91 2.86 6.69
N THR A 391 -0.61 4.11 7.04
CA THR A 391 0.01 4.46 8.33
C THR A 391 -1.01 4.98 9.34
N GLY A 392 -2.25 5.22 8.89
CA GLY A 392 -3.35 5.66 9.76
C GLY A 392 -3.73 4.59 10.77
N ARG A 393 -4.18 5.01 11.97
CA ARG A 393 -4.62 4.09 13.03
C ARG A 393 -6.06 3.63 12.89
N LEU A 394 -6.88 4.37 12.15
CA LEU A 394 -8.28 4.06 11.96
C LEU A 394 -8.42 3.01 10.85
N HIS A 395 -9.07 1.90 11.21
CA HIS A 395 -9.45 0.71 10.46
C HIS A 395 -8.27 -0.15 9.99
N ALA A 396 -7.52 0.25 8.92
CA ALA A 396 -6.41 -0.53 8.37
C ALA A 396 -5.07 0.17 8.59
N ARG A 397 -4.08 -0.55 9.11
CA ARG A 397 -2.71 -0.09 9.32
C ARG A 397 -1.73 -1.15 8.80
N GLY A 398 -0.71 -0.74 8.05
CA GLY A 398 0.19 -1.64 7.32
C GLY A 398 -0.31 -1.94 5.90
N PRO A 399 0.12 -3.04 5.28
CA PRO A 399 -0.34 -3.46 3.96
C PRO A 399 -1.86 -3.66 3.93
N VAL A 400 -2.52 -3.13 2.90
CA VAL A 400 -3.98 -3.23 2.73
C VAL A 400 -4.28 -4.31 1.69
N GLY A 401 -4.49 -5.52 2.16
CA GLY A 401 -4.91 -6.68 1.38
C GLY A 401 -6.42 -6.91 1.43
N ALA A 402 -6.87 -8.10 1.00
CA ALA A 402 -8.29 -8.43 0.94
C ALA A 402 -8.98 -8.37 2.31
N GLU A 403 -8.32 -8.82 3.38
CA GLU A 403 -8.87 -8.78 4.74
C GLU A 403 -9.10 -7.35 5.24
N GLN A 404 -8.15 -6.44 4.99
CA GLN A 404 -8.22 -5.04 5.41
C GLN A 404 -9.29 -4.25 4.63
N LEU A 405 -9.75 -4.76 3.49
CA LEU A 405 -10.89 -4.22 2.73
C LEU A 405 -12.24 -4.71 3.25
N THR A 406 -12.28 -5.25 4.46
CA THR A 406 -13.50 -5.66 5.17
C THR A 406 -13.65 -4.92 6.49
N SER A 407 -14.87 -4.81 6.96
CA SER A 407 -15.22 -4.44 8.32
C SER A 407 -15.94 -5.63 8.97
N PHE A 408 -16.76 -5.40 9.97
CA PHE A 408 -17.55 -6.46 10.60
C PHE A 408 -18.96 -5.98 10.97
N LYS A 409 -19.87 -6.95 11.12
CA LYS A 409 -21.17 -6.75 11.75
C LYS A 409 -21.39 -7.77 12.87
N TYR A 410 -22.32 -7.47 13.75
CA TYR A 410 -22.75 -8.42 14.78
C TYR A 410 -23.98 -9.18 14.31
N LEU A 411 -23.92 -10.50 14.39
CA LEU A 411 -25.07 -11.39 14.25
C LEU A 411 -25.53 -11.78 15.65
N VAL A 412 -26.76 -11.43 16.01
CA VAL A 412 -27.33 -11.73 17.31
C VAL A 412 -28.49 -12.70 17.14
N ARG A 413 -28.38 -13.86 17.78
CA ARG A 413 -29.45 -14.88 17.78
C ARG A 413 -30.02 -14.99 19.17
N GLY A 414 -31.37 -14.88 19.23
CA GLY A 414 -32.12 -14.98 20.48
C GLY A 414 -33.28 -15.96 20.32
N THR A 415 -34.01 -16.18 21.43
CA THR A 415 -35.20 -17.00 21.53
C THR A 415 -36.37 -16.23 22.15
N GLY A 416 -36.37 -14.88 21.99
CA GLY A 416 -37.41 -14.00 22.50
C GLY A 416 -37.00 -13.13 23.70
N GLN A 417 -35.68 -12.99 23.94
CA GLN A 417 -35.20 -12.14 25.04
C GLN A 417 -35.59 -10.68 24.82
N THR A 418 -36.09 -10.06 25.88
CA THR A 418 -36.38 -8.62 25.96
C THR A 418 -35.38 -7.94 26.92
N ARG A 419 -35.13 -6.67 26.68
CA ARG A 419 -34.31 -5.87 27.60
C ARG A 419 -35.20 -5.46 28.80
N PRO A 420 -34.76 -5.72 30.06
CA PRO A 420 -35.51 -5.26 31.23
C PRO A 420 -35.64 -3.71 31.21
N GLN A 421 -36.74 -3.22 31.81
CA GLN A 421 -36.97 -1.79 32.01
C GLN A 421 -35.98 -1.21 33.02
#